data_ccb3b0ac1a1bebb72addaaaf73019588
#
_entry.id   ccb3b0ac1a1bebb72addaaaf73019588
#
_cell.length_a   1.000
_cell.length_b   1.000
_cell.length_c   1.000
_cell.angle_alpha   90.00
_cell.angle_beta   90.00
_cell.angle_gamma   90.00
#
_symmetry.space_group_name_H-M   'P 1'
#
loop_
_entity.id
_entity.type
_entity.pdbx_description
1 polymer ?
#
loop_
_entity_poly.entity_id
_entity_poly.type
_entity_poly.pdbx_seq_one_letter_code
_entity_poly.pdbx_strand_id
1 'polypeptide(L)'
;MKIAILGCGWLGFPLGQNLVKKGYEVKGTVTSEAKTTRLAEVGIQPVVLQLNPEADEVVLSDFLQADLLVIAIPPRAGKYGDSFHVEQMKGILPTLQKSSIQKVVYISSTSVYPDLGQVATEDSEVISTHSLIQVENLLKNALGDNVTILRCGGLMGAERIPAKYFAGKTINTGAIPVNYVHQEDAVGVVTTILEKGIFGETFNVVSPEHPVRKEVYLKNCAELGFTEPIFIEPETTIPYKVIDATKLLNKTGYEFRYANPVDYKYQDVVC
;
A
#
# COMPACT_ATOMS: atom_id res chain seq x y z
N MET A 1 3.25 -18.26 14.40
CA MET A 1 2.39 -17.07 14.33
C MET A 1 1.52 -17.19 13.10
N LYS A 2 0.22 -16.99 13.26
CA LYS A 2 -0.77 -17.02 12.18
C LYS A 2 -1.06 -15.60 11.72
N ILE A 3 -1.00 -15.35 10.41
CA ILE A 3 -1.20 -14.03 9.81
C ILE A 3 -2.38 -14.09 8.85
N ALA A 4 -3.35 -13.21 9.05
CA ALA A 4 -4.45 -13.00 8.13
C ALA A 4 -4.15 -11.79 7.23
N ILE A 5 -4.31 -11.93 5.91
CA ILE A 5 -4.14 -10.84 4.93
C ILE A 5 -5.50 -10.56 4.28
N LEU A 6 -6.13 -9.49 4.68
CA LEU A 6 -7.35 -9.00 4.06
C LEU A 6 -7.01 -8.29 2.75
N GLY A 7 -7.15 -9.01 1.63
CA GLY A 7 -6.84 -8.53 0.29
C GLY A 7 -5.52 -9.02 -0.28
N CYS A 8 -5.45 -10.29 -0.70
CA CYS A 8 -4.33 -10.85 -1.46
C CYS A 8 -4.36 -10.40 -2.94
N GLY A 9 -4.37 -9.09 -3.13
CA GLY A 9 -4.21 -8.43 -4.42
C GLY A 9 -2.75 -8.18 -4.77
N TRP A 10 -2.49 -7.05 -5.46
CA TRP A 10 -1.17 -6.71 -5.98
C TRP A 10 -0.07 -6.61 -4.90
N LEU A 11 -0.38 -6.07 -3.71
CA LEU A 11 0.57 -6.00 -2.59
C LEU A 11 0.43 -7.20 -1.64
N GLY A 12 -0.81 -7.60 -1.31
CA GLY A 12 -1.05 -8.64 -0.31
C GLY A 12 -0.62 -10.03 -0.75
N PHE A 13 -0.66 -10.35 -2.05
CA PHE A 13 -0.22 -11.65 -2.56
C PHE A 13 1.31 -11.84 -2.41
N PRO A 14 2.19 -10.96 -2.92
CA PRO A 14 3.63 -11.12 -2.71
C PRO A 14 4.04 -10.99 -1.24
N LEU A 15 3.32 -10.21 -0.44
CA LEU A 15 3.52 -10.19 1.02
C LEU A 15 3.25 -11.57 1.62
N GLY A 16 2.10 -12.17 1.31
CA GLY A 16 1.75 -13.50 1.80
C GLY A 16 2.75 -14.57 1.37
N GLN A 17 3.19 -14.54 0.10
CA GLN A 17 4.21 -15.44 -0.40
C GLN A 17 5.55 -15.28 0.35
N ASN A 18 5.98 -14.05 0.63
CA ASN A 18 7.18 -13.78 1.40
C ASN A 18 7.06 -14.29 2.84
N LEU A 19 5.91 -14.08 3.49
CA LEU A 19 5.66 -14.54 4.86
C LEU A 19 5.62 -16.07 4.95
N VAL A 20 5.01 -16.76 3.99
CA VAL A 20 5.04 -18.24 3.92
C VAL A 20 6.48 -18.76 3.79
N LYS A 21 7.29 -18.15 2.90
CA LYS A 21 8.73 -18.51 2.76
C LYS A 21 9.52 -18.31 4.06
N LYS A 22 9.08 -17.39 4.94
CA LYS A 22 9.67 -17.16 6.27
C LYS A 22 9.09 -18.08 7.37
N GLY A 23 8.21 -19.01 7.03
CA GLY A 23 7.67 -20.01 7.95
C GLY A 23 6.43 -19.57 8.73
N TYR A 24 5.76 -18.47 8.34
CA TYR A 24 4.48 -18.09 8.93
C TYR A 24 3.32 -18.88 8.32
N GLU A 25 2.30 -19.15 9.12
CA GLU A 25 1.01 -19.64 8.63
C GLU A 25 0.21 -18.43 8.11
N VAL A 26 -0.15 -18.44 6.83
CA VAL A 26 -0.82 -17.28 6.20
C VAL A 26 -2.18 -17.69 5.66
N LYS A 27 -3.25 -17.01 6.11
CA LYS A 27 -4.56 -16.98 5.47
C LYS A 27 -4.67 -15.72 4.60
N GLY A 28 -5.28 -15.82 3.42
CA GLY A 28 -5.40 -14.68 2.52
C GLY A 28 -6.74 -14.59 1.82
N THR A 29 -7.35 -13.39 1.80
CA THR A 29 -8.65 -13.24 1.15
C THR A 29 -8.53 -12.89 -0.32
N VAL A 30 -9.43 -13.46 -1.12
CA VAL A 30 -9.72 -13.12 -2.51
C VAL A 30 -11.22 -12.92 -2.70
N THR A 31 -11.60 -12.25 -3.80
CA THR A 31 -13.02 -11.93 -4.07
C THR A 31 -13.75 -12.96 -4.92
N SER A 32 -13.08 -14.04 -5.36
CA SER A 32 -13.70 -15.10 -6.17
C SER A 32 -12.90 -16.40 -6.08
N GLU A 33 -13.58 -17.53 -6.24
CA GLU A 33 -13.00 -18.88 -6.28
C GLU A 33 -11.87 -19.02 -7.30
N ALA A 34 -12.02 -18.42 -8.49
CA ALA A 34 -11.02 -18.49 -9.56
C ALA A 34 -9.60 -17.99 -9.15
N LYS A 35 -9.50 -17.27 -8.03
CA LYS A 35 -8.22 -16.75 -7.53
C LYS A 35 -7.62 -17.59 -6.40
N THR A 36 -8.32 -18.60 -5.90
CA THR A 36 -7.88 -19.40 -4.75
C THR A 36 -6.69 -20.28 -5.09
N THR A 37 -6.67 -20.89 -6.27
CA THR A 37 -5.59 -21.76 -6.75
C THR A 37 -4.23 -21.06 -6.66
N ARG A 38 -4.13 -19.81 -7.14
CA ARG A 38 -2.89 -19.03 -7.09
C ARG A 38 -2.36 -18.85 -5.67
N LEU A 39 -3.24 -18.70 -4.67
CA LEU A 39 -2.83 -18.56 -3.28
C LEU A 39 -2.33 -19.91 -2.72
N ALA A 40 -3.09 -20.98 -2.99
CA ALA A 40 -2.75 -22.31 -2.51
C ALA A 40 -1.39 -22.82 -3.05
N GLU A 41 -1.08 -22.53 -4.31
CA GLU A 41 0.19 -22.90 -4.96
C GLU A 41 1.43 -22.33 -4.26
N VAL A 42 1.28 -21.21 -3.55
CA VAL A 42 2.38 -20.58 -2.80
C VAL A 42 2.26 -20.79 -1.28
N GLY A 43 1.37 -21.68 -0.83
CA GLY A 43 1.19 -22.03 0.57
C GLY A 43 0.35 -21.05 1.39
N ILE A 44 -0.35 -20.10 0.76
CA ILE A 44 -1.32 -19.23 1.43
C ILE A 44 -2.67 -19.95 1.48
N GLN A 45 -3.27 -20.11 2.67
CA GLN A 45 -4.62 -20.65 2.81
C GLN A 45 -5.63 -19.65 2.23
N PRO A 46 -6.33 -19.97 1.12
CA PRO A 46 -7.25 -19.04 0.50
C PRO A 46 -8.58 -18.95 1.24
N VAL A 47 -9.14 -17.76 1.33
CA VAL A 47 -10.49 -17.50 1.83
C VAL A 47 -11.22 -16.61 0.83
N VAL A 48 -12.37 -17.04 0.33
CA VAL A 48 -13.21 -16.19 -0.52
C VAL A 48 -14.06 -15.31 0.36
N LEU A 49 -13.79 -14.00 0.33
CA LEU A 49 -14.49 -13.01 1.14
C LEU A 49 -14.75 -11.75 0.31
N GLN A 50 -16.01 -11.33 0.25
CA GLN A 50 -16.42 -10.08 -0.35
C GLN A 50 -16.93 -9.13 0.74
N LEU A 51 -16.46 -7.88 0.70
CA LEU A 51 -16.91 -6.81 1.57
C LEU A 51 -17.75 -5.82 0.74
N ASN A 52 -19.11 -5.94 0.77
CA ASN A 52 -20.01 -5.13 -0.06
C ASN A 52 -21.13 -4.40 0.75
N PRO A 53 -20.83 -3.44 1.61
CA PRO A 53 -19.71 -3.31 2.53
C PRO A 53 -19.69 -4.41 3.60
N GLU A 54 -20.83 -5.07 3.84
CA GLU A 54 -20.97 -6.16 4.80
C GLU A 54 -20.29 -7.43 4.29
N ALA A 55 -19.75 -8.21 5.20
CA ALA A 55 -19.16 -9.51 4.96
C ALA A 55 -20.09 -10.62 5.44
N ASP A 56 -19.91 -11.84 4.93
CA ASP A 56 -20.40 -13.03 5.59
C ASP A 56 -19.71 -13.16 6.96
N GLU A 57 -20.50 -13.04 8.04
CA GLU A 57 -19.98 -12.97 9.41
C GLU A 57 -19.29 -14.28 9.83
N VAL A 58 -19.77 -15.43 9.36
CA VAL A 58 -19.18 -16.74 9.68
C VAL A 58 -17.82 -16.86 9.01
N VAL A 59 -17.73 -16.53 7.72
CA VAL A 59 -16.47 -16.56 6.96
C VAL A 59 -15.48 -15.55 7.53
N LEU A 60 -15.93 -14.34 7.88
CA LEU A 60 -15.09 -13.31 8.47
C LEU A 60 -14.55 -13.73 9.84
N SER A 61 -15.39 -14.31 10.69
CA SER A 61 -15.01 -14.79 12.02
C SER A 61 -13.95 -15.89 11.93
N ASP A 62 -14.11 -16.87 11.03
CA ASP A 62 -13.08 -17.91 10.81
C ASP A 62 -11.78 -17.32 10.24
N PHE A 63 -11.88 -16.41 9.27
CA PHE A 63 -10.73 -15.73 8.71
C PHE A 63 -9.91 -15.00 9.76
N LEU A 64 -10.56 -14.34 10.72
CA LEU A 64 -9.92 -13.58 11.80
C LEU A 64 -9.39 -14.46 12.97
N GLN A 65 -9.44 -15.79 12.87
CA GLN A 65 -8.74 -16.69 13.80
C GLN A 65 -7.23 -16.72 13.46
N ALA A 66 -6.54 -15.64 13.82
CA ALA A 66 -5.12 -15.41 13.59
C ALA A 66 -4.53 -14.52 14.70
N ASP A 67 -3.21 -14.38 14.75
CA ASP A 67 -2.51 -13.53 15.71
C ASP A 67 -2.42 -12.08 15.21
N LEU A 68 -2.32 -11.90 13.88
CA LEU A 68 -2.08 -10.61 13.25
C LEU A 68 -2.92 -10.48 11.97
N LEU A 69 -3.45 -9.28 11.75
CA LEU A 69 -4.18 -8.91 10.53
C LEU A 69 -3.41 -7.86 9.74
N VAL A 70 -3.18 -8.10 8.45
CA VAL A 70 -2.78 -7.08 7.49
C VAL A 70 -3.98 -6.70 6.63
N ILE A 71 -4.37 -5.43 6.63
CA ILE A 71 -5.45 -4.89 5.79
C ILE A 71 -4.81 -4.22 4.57
N ALA A 72 -4.93 -4.88 3.40
CA ALA A 72 -4.32 -4.45 2.13
C ALA A 72 -5.35 -4.29 0.99
N ILE A 73 -6.62 -4.02 1.33
CA ILE A 73 -7.67 -3.74 0.35
C ILE A 73 -7.66 -2.26 -0.05
N PRO A 74 -7.77 -1.94 -1.35
CA PRO A 74 -7.81 -0.56 -1.81
C PRO A 74 -9.19 0.09 -1.56
N PRO A 75 -9.26 1.41 -1.36
CA PRO A 75 -10.52 2.13 -1.10
C PRO A 75 -11.54 2.06 -2.24
N ARG A 76 -11.09 1.92 -3.51
CA ARG A 76 -11.95 1.86 -4.72
C ARG A 76 -12.93 3.03 -4.85
N ALA A 77 -12.60 4.22 -4.34
CA ALA A 77 -13.46 5.39 -4.32
C ALA A 77 -13.99 5.76 -5.70
N GLY A 78 -13.17 5.69 -6.75
CA GLY A 78 -13.59 5.98 -8.12
C GLY A 78 -14.67 5.05 -8.68
N LYS A 79 -14.94 3.89 -8.04
CA LYS A 79 -15.99 2.96 -8.46
C LYS A 79 -17.22 2.98 -7.55
N TYR A 80 -17.01 3.15 -6.25
CA TYR A 80 -18.07 2.96 -5.25
C TYR A 80 -18.33 4.20 -4.39
N GLY A 81 -17.57 5.30 -4.60
CA GLY A 81 -17.63 6.51 -3.79
C GLY A 81 -16.70 6.47 -2.57
N ASP A 82 -16.47 7.64 -1.99
CA ASP A 82 -15.46 7.84 -0.92
C ASP A 82 -15.83 7.14 0.40
N SER A 83 -17.13 7.02 0.71
CA SER A 83 -17.59 6.37 1.94
C SER A 83 -17.46 4.84 1.93
N PHE A 84 -17.38 4.21 0.76
CA PHE A 84 -17.44 2.76 0.62
C PHE A 84 -16.39 2.03 1.47
N HIS A 85 -15.15 2.50 1.44
CA HIS A 85 -14.07 1.88 2.22
C HIS A 85 -14.25 2.06 3.73
N VAL A 86 -14.79 3.20 4.15
CA VAL A 86 -15.12 3.47 5.56
C VAL A 86 -16.21 2.50 6.03
N GLU A 87 -17.26 2.30 5.23
CA GLU A 87 -18.34 1.36 5.56
C GLU A 87 -17.85 -0.09 5.60
N GLN A 88 -16.96 -0.51 4.68
CA GLN A 88 -16.31 -1.82 4.77
C GLN A 88 -15.58 -2.01 6.10
N MET A 89 -14.80 -1.00 6.54
CA MET A 89 -14.06 -1.10 7.81
C MET A 89 -15.00 -1.09 9.02
N LYS A 90 -16.06 -0.29 9.01
CA LYS A 90 -17.10 -0.36 10.04
C LYS A 90 -17.77 -1.72 10.11
N GLY A 91 -18.03 -2.35 8.97
CA GLY A 91 -18.64 -3.69 8.89
C GLY A 91 -17.79 -4.80 9.49
N ILE A 92 -16.47 -4.76 9.33
CA ILE A 92 -15.59 -5.79 9.90
C ILE A 92 -15.21 -5.56 11.37
N LEU A 93 -15.30 -4.33 11.84
CA LEU A 93 -14.76 -3.92 13.16
C LEU A 93 -15.37 -4.68 14.34
N PRO A 94 -16.71 -4.91 14.44
CA PRO A 94 -17.28 -5.67 15.54
C PRO A 94 -16.75 -7.10 15.65
N THR A 95 -16.56 -7.78 14.51
CA THR A 95 -16.01 -9.14 14.48
C THR A 95 -14.51 -9.12 14.78
N LEU A 96 -13.78 -8.12 14.28
CA LEU A 96 -12.35 -7.93 14.57
C LEU A 96 -12.11 -7.73 16.07
N GLN A 97 -12.90 -6.90 16.75
CA GLN A 97 -12.77 -6.66 18.19
C GLN A 97 -13.03 -7.89 19.06
N LYS A 98 -13.82 -8.85 18.57
CA LYS A 98 -14.11 -10.12 19.25
C LYS A 98 -13.14 -11.24 18.87
N SER A 99 -12.27 -11.01 17.89
CA SER A 99 -11.36 -12.02 17.36
C SER A 99 -10.12 -12.21 18.23
N SER A 100 -9.27 -13.19 17.87
CA SER A 100 -7.97 -13.42 18.50
C SER A 100 -6.86 -12.48 17.99
N ILE A 101 -7.15 -11.59 17.04
CA ILE A 101 -6.18 -10.65 16.47
C ILE A 101 -5.62 -9.72 17.55
N GLN A 102 -4.31 -9.75 17.72
CA GLN A 102 -3.60 -8.93 18.70
C GLN A 102 -3.01 -7.66 18.07
N LYS A 103 -2.64 -7.72 16.78
CA LYS A 103 -2.01 -6.60 16.07
C LYS A 103 -2.59 -6.46 14.68
N VAL A 104 -2.74 -5.21 14.24
CA VAL A 104 -3.24 -4.86 12.91
C VAL A 104 -2.23 -3.98 12.20
N VAL A 105 -1.92 -4.29 10.94
CA VAL A 105 -1.17 -3.43 10.03
C VAL A 105 -2.13 -2.97 8.93
N TYR A 106 -2.37 -1.68 8.84
CA TYR A 106 -3.23 -1.09 7.82
C TYR A 106 -2.41 -0.39 6.74
N ILE A 107 -2.59 -0.80 5.50
CA ILE A 107 -1.97 -0.17 4.32
C ILE A 107 -2.81 1.03 3.91
N SER A 108 -2.34 2.21 4.29
CA SER A 108 -2.89 3.52 3.93
C SER A 108 -2.10 4.14 2.77
N SER A 109 -2.26 5.43 2.51
CA SER A 109 -1.59 6.14 1.42
C SER A 109 -1.14 7.54 1.82
N THR A 110 -0.04 8.01 1.23
CA THR A 110 0.43 9.40 1.34
C THR A 110 -0.48 10.42 0.64
N SER A 111 -1.52 9.98 -0.08
CA SER A 111 -2.57 10.86 -0.62
C SER A 111 -3.36 11.61 0.46
N VAL A 112 -3.25 11.17 1.71
CA VAL A 112 -3.86 11.84 2.87
C VAL A 112 -3.27 13.21 3.19
N TYR A 113 -2.06 13.49 2.73
CA TYR A 113 -1.43 14.81 2.91
C TYR A 113 -1.82 15.78 1.79
N PRO A 114 -2.08 17.06 2.07
CA PRO A 114 -2.32 18.07 1.04
C PRO A 114 -1.02 18.36 0.25
N ASP A 115 -1.18 18.85 -0.99
CA ASP A 115 -0.06 19.32 -1.81
C ASP A 115 0.12 20.83 -1.59
N LEU A 116 1.07 21.23 -0.73
CA LEU A 116 1.34 22.60 -0.31
C LEU A 116 2.78 23.05 -0.58
N GLY A 117 3.57 22.29 -1.36
CA GLY A 117 4.98 22.52 -1.61
C GLY A 117 5.89 22.16 -0.43
N GLN A 118 5.39 21.38 0.53
CA GLN A 118 6.09 21.04 1.78
C GLN A 118 6.77 19.67 1.72
N VAL A 119 7.65 19.45 2.69
CA VAL A 119 8.07 18.10 3.12
C VAL A 119 7.08 17.63 4.19
N ALA A 120 6.39 16.52 3.93
CA ALA A 120 5.39 15.95 4.84
C ALA A 120 5.97 14.76 5.61
N THR A 121 5.92 14.86 6.93
CA THR A 121 6.22 13.79 7.90
C THR A 121 4.91 13.17 8.41
N GLU A 122 5.00 12.14 9.26
CA GLU A 122 3.82 11.52 9.88
C GLU A 122 3.04 12.47 10.79
N ASP A 123 3.68 13.53 11.30
CA ASP A 123 3.10 14.55 12.17
C ASP A 123 2.51 15.74 11.38
N SER A 124 2.67 15.75 10.06
CA SER A 124 2.13 16.81 9.19
C SER A 124 0.61 16.75 9.13
N GLU A 125 -0.01 17.90 8.86
CA GLU A 125 -1.44 18.03 8.66
C GLU A 125 -1.93 17.06 7.58
N VAL A 126 -3.09 16.43 7.83
CA VAL A 126 -3.76 15.52 6.90
C VAL A 126 -5.15 16.06 6.54
N ILE A 127 -5.63 15.68 5.36
CA ILE A 127 -6.98 16.00 4.90
C ILE A 127 -7.99 15.20 5.73
N SER A 128 -8.57 15.81 6.74
CA SER A 128 -9.45 15.13 7.72
C SER A 128 -10.66 14.42 7.10
N THR A 129 -11.16 14.94 5.97
CA THR A 129 -12.27 14.35 5.20
C THR A 129 -11.87 13.20 4.30
N HIS A 130 -10.57 12.92 4.15
CA HIS A 130 -10.08 11.84 3.30
C HIS A 130 -10.52 10.48 3.88
N SER A 131 -11.10 9.60 3.05
CA SER A 131 -11.64 8.31 3.50
C SER A 131 -10.62 7.43 4.22
N LEU A 132 -9.34 7.45 3.79
CA LEU A 132 -8.28 6.71 4.48
C LEU A 132 -8.02 7.26 5.89
N ILE A 133 -8.07 8.58 6.11
CA ILE A 133 -7.92 9.19 7.45
C ILE A 133 -9.09 8.80 8.34
N GLN A 134 -10.31 8.75 7.81
CA GLN A 134 -11.46 8.26 8.57
C GLN A 134 -11.26 6.81 9.00
N VAL A 135 -10.70 5.96 8.14
CA VAL A 135 -10.36 4.55 8.47
C VAL A 135 -9.20 4.47 9.47
N GLU A 136 -8.12 5.25 9.28
CA GLU A 136 -7.02 5.32 10.25
C GLU A 136 -7.53 5.65 11.65
N ASN A 137 -8.39 6.68 11.76
CA ASN A 137 -8.99 7.09 13.02
C ASN A 137 -9.93 6.03 13.59
N LEU A 138 -10.76 5.41 12.75
CA LEU A 138 -11.66 4.33 13.15
C LEU A 138 -10.88 3.16 13.77
N LEU A 139 -9.81 2.71 13.12
CA LEU A 139 -8.98 1.61 13.61
C LEU A 139 -8.20 2.00 14.88
N LYS A 140 -7.60 3.21 14.92
CA LYS A 140 -6.91 3.71 16.12
C LYS A 140 -7.83 3.84 17.33
N ASN A 141 -9.03 4.38 17.14
CA ASN A 141 -10.01 4.52 18.22
C ASN A 141 -10.47 3.16 18.77
N ALA A 142 -10.57 2.15 17.91
CA ALA A 142 -11.06 0.83 18.28
C ALA A 142 -9.99 -0.08 18.89
N LEU A 143 -8.72 0.05 18.50
CA LEU A 143 -7.64 -0.90 18.77
C LEU A 143 -6.42 -0.26 19.46
N GLY A 144 -6.37 1.07 19.57
CA GLY A 144 -5.28 1.79 20.22
C GLY A 144 -3.91 1.49 19.61
N ASP A 145 -2.92 1.25 20.45
CA ASP A 145 -1.53 0.94 20.08
C ASP A 145 -1.36 -0.46 19.44
N ASN A 146 -2.44 -1.16 19.17
CA ASN A 146 -2.41 -2.42 18.44
C ASN A 146 -2.48 -2.21 16.91
N VAL A 147 -2.65 -0.98 16.45
CA VAL A 147 -2.71 -0.63 15.03
C VAL A 147 -1.44 0.08 14.57
N THR A 148 -0.82 -0.44 13.51
CA THR A 148 0.25 0.24 12.77
C THR A 148 -0.28 0.70 11.42
N ILE A 149 -0.08 1.97 11.09
CA ILE A 149 -0.52 2.58 9.84
C ILE A 149 0.68 2.75 8.91
N LEU A 150 0.56 2.26 7.69
CA LEU A 150 1.59 2.41 6.66
C LEU A 150 1.05 3.27 5.52
N ARG A 151 1.41 4.55 5.51
CA ARG A 151 1.05 5.50 4.45
C ARG A 151 1.99 5.30 3.27
N CYS A 152 1.63 4.40 2.36
CA CYS A 152 2.44 4.08 1.18
C CYS A 152 2.34 5.20 0.13
N GLY A 153 3.47 5.51 -0.48
CA GLY A 153 3.55 6.34 -1.68
C GLY A 153 2.95 5.68 -2.90
N GLY A 154 3.21 6.24 -4.06
CA GLY A 154 2.80 5.64 -5.33
C GLY A 154 3.47 4.26 -5.50
N LEU A 155 2.68 3.20 -5.42
CA LEU A 155 3.18 1.84 -5.56
C LEU A 155 3.59 1.56 -7.00
N MET A 156 4.85 1.17 -7.22
CA MET A 156 5.40 0.80 -8.53
C MET A 156 6.00 -0.61 -8.52
N GLY A 157 6.15 -1.21 -9.70
CA GLY A 157 6.70 -2.55 -9.87
C GLY A 157 6.31 -3.13 -11.24
N ALA A 158 6.59 -4.41 -11.49
CA ALA A 158 6.46 -5.06 -12.79
C ALA A 158 5.15 -4.77 -13.54
N GLU A 159 4.02 -4.79 -12.86
CA GLU A 159 2.69 -4.58 -13.47
C GLU A 159 2.19 -3.14 -13.32
N ARG A 160 2.83 -2.35 -12.46
CA ARG A 160 2.50 -0.93 -12.20
C ARG A 160 3.63 -0.03 -12.61
N ILE A 161 3.68 0.22 -13.91
CA ILE A 161 4.71 1.04 -14.55
C ILE A 161 4.20 2.48 -14.62
N PRO A 162 4.83 3.45 -13.95
CA PRO A 162 4.32 4.82 -13.88
C PRO A 162 4.08 5.46 -15.25
N ALA A 163 5.02 5.35 -16.19
CA ALA A 163 4.91 5.96 -17.50
C ALA A 163 3.82 5.35 -18.40
N LYS A 164 3.45 4.09 -18.19
CA LYS A 164 2.45 3.39 -19.03
C LYS A 164 1.13 4.15 -19.15
N TYR A 165 0.71 4.78 -18.05
CA TYR A 165 -0.55 5.52 -18.00
C TYR A 165 -0.51 6.87 -18.72
N PHE A 166 0.69 7.35 -19.06
CA PHE A 166 0.96 8.66 -19.65
C PHE A 166 1.63 8.58 -21.04
N ALA A 167 1.84 7.38 -21.55
CA ALA A 167 2.46 7.17 -22.86
C ALA A 167 1.74 7.97 -23.95
N GLY A 168 2.50 8.82 -24.68
CA GLY A 168 2.02 9.69 -25.75
C GLY A 168 1.13 10.85 -25.33
N LYS A 169 0.87 11.04 -24.02
CA LYS A 169 0.04 12.15 -23.53
C LYS A 169 0.87 13.39 -23.26
N THR A 170 0.23 14.55 -23.38
CA THR A 170 0.81 15.82 -22.94
C THR A 170 0.61 15.99 -21.43
N ILE A 171 1.68 16.29 -20.71
CA ILE A 171 1.67 16.47 -19.25
C ILE A 171 2.51 17.69 -18.86
N ASN A 172 2.02 18.44 -17.87
CA ASN A 172 2.66 19.64 -17.33
C ASN A 172 3.27 19.44 -15.94
N THR A 173 3.33 18.20 -15.45
CA THR A 173 3.83 17.85 -14.11
C THR A 173 5.21 17.20 -14.15
N GLY A 174 5.97 17.38 -15.25
CA GLY A 174 7.26 16.72 -15.46
C GLY A 174 8.32 17.06 -14.41
N ALA A 175 8.34 18.32 -13.95
CA ALA A 175 9.29 18.82 -12.95
C ALA A 175 8.93 18.49 -11.49
N ILE A 176 7.75 17.89 -11.24
CA ILE A 176 7.30 17.57 -9.88
C ILE A 176 8.02 16.31 -9.36
N PRO A 177 8.58 16.34 -8.13
CA PRO A 177 9.16 15.16 -7.50
C PRO A 177 8.10 14.07 -7.28
N VAL A 178 8.48 12.82 -7.41
CA VAL A 178 7.60 11.68 -7.16
C VAL A 178 7.84 11.08 -5.78
N ASN A 179 6.78 10.57 -5.16
CA ASN A 179 6.83 9.84 -3.91
C ASN A 179 6.43 8.39 -4.19
N TYR A 180 7.34 7.63 -4.79
CA TYR A 180 7.10 6.24 -5.14
C TYR A 180 7.71 5.28 -4.13
N VAL A 181 7.21 4.06 -4.12
CA VAL A 181 7.82 2.92 -3.43
C VAL A 181 7.66 1.67 -4.29
N HIS A 182 8.73 0.90 -4.43
CA HIS A 182 8.67 -0.35 -5.15
C HIS A 182 7.91 -1.42 -4.33
N GLN A 183 7.23 -2.34 -5.02
CA GLN A 183 6.46 -3.43 -4.42
C GLN A 183 7.29 -4.27 -3.45
N GLU A 184 8.53 -4.62 -3.84
CA GLU A 184 9.42 -5.42 -3.01
C GLU A 184 9.80 -4.69 -1.71
N ASP A 185 10.04 -3.37 -1.78
CA ASP A 185 10.33 -2.56 -0.60
C ASP A 185 9.10 -2.41 0.30
N ALA A 186 7.92 -2.20 -0.28
CA ALA A 186 6.69 -2.16 0.50
C ALA A 186 6.43 -3.49 1.24
N VAL A 187 6.66 -4.63 0.58
CA VAL A 187 6.61 -5.98 1.18
C VAL A 187 7.69 -6.13 2.25
N GLY A 188 8.92 -5.69 1.97
CA GLY A 188 10.04 -5.74 2.89
C GLY A 188 9.80 -4.94 4.16
N VAL A 189 9.26 -3.73 4.05
CA VAL A 189 8.89 -2.86 5.19
C VAL A 189 7.85 -3.54 6.07
N VAL A 190 6.74 -4.04 5.50
CA VAL A 190 5.72 -4.76 6.27
C VAL A 190 6.36 -5.94 7.00
N THR A 191 7.14 -6.74 6.30
CA THR A 191 7.82 -7.91 6.86
C THR A 191 8.75 -7.53 8.02
N THR A 192 9.56 -6.47 7.86
CA THR A 192 10.48 -5.99 8.90
C THR A 192 9.72 -5.51 10.15
N ILE A 193 8.60 -4.81 9.97
CA ILE A 193 7.73 -4.39 11.08
C ILE A 193 7.21 -5.60 11.86
N LEU A 194 6.75 -6.64 11.15
CA LEU A 194 6.27 -7.87 11.77
C LEU A 194 7.38 -8.61 12.52
N GLU A 195 8.55 -8.78 11.92
CA GLU A 195 9.69 -9.50 12.50
C GLU A 195 10.29 -8.79 13.71
N LYS A 196 10.34 -7.45 13.68
CA LYS A 196 10.88 -6.65 14.78
C LYS A 196 9.83 -6.30 15.86
N GLY A 197 8.56 -6.64 15.64
CA GLY A 197 7.49 -6.34 16.58
C GLY A 197 7.22 -4.84 16.76
N ILE A 198 7.41 -4.03 15.71
CA ILE A 198 7.26 -2.57 15.76
C ILE A 198 5.80 -2.22 15.46
N PHE A 199 4.97 -2.12 16.51
CA PHE A 199 3.54 -1.83 16.38
C PHE A 199 3.16 -0.50 17.07
N GLY A 200 1.94 -0.02 16.80
CA GLY A 200 1.39 1.19 17.41
C GLY A 200 1.82 2.49 16.74
N GLU A 201 2.49 2.42 15.62
CA GLU A 201 3.09 3.57 14.95
C GLU A 201 2.37 3.92 13.62
N THR A 202 2.56 5.15 13.17
CA THR A 202 2.28 5.54 11.78
C THR A 202 3.60 5.76 11.09
N PHE A 203 3.76 5.21 9.86
CA PHE A 203 4.95 5.36 9.04
C PHE A 203 4.59 5.80 7.62
N ASN A 204 5.37 6.72 7.08
CA ASN A 204 5.43 6.97 5.64
C ASN A 204 6.31 5.91 4.98
N VAL A 205 5.80 5.27 3.94
CA VAL A 205 6.49 4.20 3.20
C VAL A 205 6.71 4.67 1.76
N VAL A 206 7.84 5.35 1.55
CA VAL A 206 8.30 5.86 0.25
C VAL A 206 9.79 5.62 0.12
N SER A 207 10.27 5.48 -1.12
CA SER A 207 11.70 5.50 -1.39
C SER A 207 12.31 6.81 -0.89
N PRO A 208 13.51 6.79 -0.28
CA PRO A 208 14.11 8.00 0.30
C PRO A 208 14.51 9.07 -0.72
N GLU A 209 14.67 8.71 -2.00
CA GLU A 209 14.96 9.66 -3.07
C GLU A 209 13.71 9.98 -3.89
N HIS A 210 13.61 11.24 -4.33
CA HIS A 210 12.44 11.80 -5.01
C HIS A 210 12.83 12.41 -6.36
N PRO A 211 13.18 11.59 -7.37
CA PRO A 211 13.47 12.09 -8.71
C PRO A 211 12.25 12.82 -9.26
N VAL A 212 12.47 13.71 -10.23
CA VAL A 212 11.34 14.36 -10.90
C VAL A 212 10.60 13.36 -11.80
N ARG A 213 9.32 13.57 -11.95
CA ARG A 213 8.41 12.67 -12.72
C ARG A 213 8.93 12.40 -14.12
N LYS A 214 9.47 13.43 -14.79
CA LYS A 214 10.04 13.32 -16.14
C LYS A 214 11.14 12.27 -16.23
N GLU A 215 12.06 12.24 -15.26
CA GLU A 215 13.17 11.26 -15.25
C GLU A 215 12.64 9.82 -15.16
N VAL A 216 11.71 9.56 -14.24
CA VAL A 216 11.12 8.22 -14.09
C VAL A 216 10.38 7.80 -15.37
N TYR A 217 9.61 8.72 -15.97
CA TYR A 217 8.81 8.38 -17.14
C TYR A 217 9.66 8.14 -18.38
N LEU A 218 10.66 8.99 -18.63
CA LEU A 218 11.58 8.80 -19.77
C LEU A 218 12.35 7.49 -19.65
N LYS A 219 12.83 7.16 -18.45
CA LYS A 219 13.49 5.88 -18.20
C LYS A 219 12.56 4.69 -18.47
N ASN A 220 11.33 4.72 -17.98
CA ASN A 220 10.38 3.64 -18.25
C ASN A 220 10.07 3.51 -19.76
N CYS A 221 9.94 4.63 -20.46
CA CYS A 221 9.68 4.61 -21.90
C CYS A 221 10.88 4.01 -22.67
N ALA A 222 12.10 4.41 -22.32
CA ALA A 222 13.32 3.89 -22.95
C ALA A 222 13.49 2.37 -22.73
N GLU A 223 13.19 1.87 -21.54
CA GLU A 223 13.32 0.45 -21.21
C GLU A 223 12.24 -0.44 -21.83
N LEU A 224 11.03 0.08 -21.98
CA LEU A 224 9.85 -0.72 -22.35
C LEU A 224 9.26 -0.38 -23.71
N GLY A 225 9.86 0.56 -24.43
CA GLY A 225 9.42 0.96 -25.78
C GLY A 225 8.09 1.71 -25.78
N PHE A 226 7.70 2.36 -24.68
CA PHE A 226 6.51 3.20 -24.68
C PHE A 226 6.76 4.51 -25.40
N THR A 227 5.72 5.06 -26.04
CA THR A 227 5.77 6.41 -26.57
C THR A 227 5.98 7.42 -25.44
N GLU A 228 7.02 8.25 -25.56
CA GLU A 228 7.32 9.25 -24.54
C GLU A 228 6.17 10.25 -24.37
N PRO A 229 5.85 10.68 -23.12
CA PRO A 229 4.96 11.82 -22.89
C PRO A 229 5.57 13.11 -23.42
N ILE A 230 4.70 14.03 -23.87
CA ILE A 230 5.09 15.38 -24.24
C ILE A 230 5.08 16.24 -22.98
N PHE A 231 6.24 16.67 -22.53
CA PHE A 231 6.34 17.54 -21.34
C PHE A 231 6.25 19.00 -21.74
N ILE A 232 5.31 19.71 -21.14
CA ILE A 232 5.14 21.16 -21.31
C ILE A 232 5.31 21.86 -19.95
N GLU A 233 5.72 23.13 -19.99
CA GLU A 233 5.76 23.96 -18.78
C GLU A 233 4.33 24.27 -18.32
N PRO A 234 4.05 24.22 -17.01
CA PRO A 234 2.74 24.59 -16.49
C PRO A 234 2.53 26.12 -16.55
N GLU A 235 1.32 26.55 -16.85
CA GLU A 235 0.95 27.98 -16.85
C GLU A 235 1.02 28.62 -15.46
N THR A 236 0.81 27.82 -14.42
CA THR A 236 0.88 28.24 -13.01
C THR A 236 1.66 27.18 -12.23
N THR A 237 2.22 27.59 -11.10
CA THR A 237 2.92 26.65 -10.20
C THR A 237 1.96 25.55 -9.76
N ILE A 238 2.32 24.30 -10.05
CA ILE A 238 1.54 23.15 -9.61
C ILE A 238 2.00 22.77 -8.20
N PRO A 239 1.09 22.75 -7.22
CA PRO A 239 1.46 22.33 -5.87
C PRO A 239 1.85 20.85 -5.84
N TYR A 240 2.78 20.52 -4.97
CA TYR A 240 3.28 19.16 -4.76
C TYR A 240 3.62 18.96 -3.28
N LYS A 241 4.05 17.78 -2.94
CA LYS A 241 4.65 17.45 -1.64
C LYS A 241 5.82 16.48 -1.83
N VAL A 242 6.76 16.52 -0.91
CA VAL A 242 7.80 15.49 -0.74
C VAL A 242 7.47 14.76 0.56
N ILE A 243 7.51 13.45 0.55
CA ILE A 243 7.16 12.64 1.72
C ILE A 243 8.45 12.17 2.40
N ASP A 244 8.62 12.50 3.66
CA ASP A 244 9.76 12.08 4.47
C ASP A 244 9.53 10.66 5.03
N ALA A 245 10.50 9.76 4.85
CA ALA A 245 10.50 8.40 5.39
C ALA A 245 11.49 8.21 6.55
N THR A 246 12.08 9.28 7.07
CA THR A 246 13.15 9.23 8.09
C THR A 246 12.70 8.48 9.35
N LYS A 247 11.46 8.65 9.78
CA LYS A 247 10.91 7.93 10.95
C LYS A 247 10.94 6.41 10.74
N LEU A 248 10.51 5.96 9.56
CA LEU A 248 10.53 4.54 9.19
C LEU A 248 11.96 3.99 9.25
N LEU A 249 12.90 4.66 8.56
CA LEU A 249 14.30 4.25 8.50
C LEU A 249 14.93 4.14 9.90
N ASN A 250 14.75 5.16 10.73
CA ASN A 250 15.33 5.22 12.08
C ASN A 250 14.74 4.15 13.01
N LYS A 251 13.44 3.92 12.95
CA LYS A 251 12.76 2.96 13.84
C LYS A 251 12.96 1.51 13.40
N THR A 252 13.01 1.26 12.09
CA THR A 252 13.06 -0.10 11.55
C THR A 252 14.45 -0.54 11.12
N GLY A 253 15.34 0.39 10.79
CA GLY A 253 16.62 0.09 10.14
C GLY A 253 16.43 -0.60 8.79
N TYR A 254 15.29 -0.36 8.12
CA TYR A 254 15.02 -0.95 6.81
C TYR A 254 15.91 -0.27 5.75
N GLU A 255 16.59 -1.08 4.96
CA GLU A 255 17.39 -0.63 3.83
C GLU A 255 16.59 -0.88 2.54
N PHE A 256 16.24 0.20 1.84
CA PHE A 256 15.51 0.13 0.59
C PHE A 256 16.36 -0.52 -0.50
N ARG A 257 15.81 -1.52 -1.17
CA ARG A 257 16.42 -2.13 -2.34
C ARG A 257 16.46 -1.15 -3.52
N TYR A 258 15.42 -0.34 -3.64
CA TYR A 258 15.28 0.71 -4.65
C TYR A 258 15.11 2.06 -3.95
N ALA A 259 16.23 2.57 -3.44
CA ALA A 259 16.26 3.86 -2.73
C ALA A 259 15.87 5.01 -3.66
N ASN A 260 16.21 4.91 -4.95
CA ASN A 260 15.74 5.81 -5.97
C ASN A 260 14.77 5.06 -6.92
N PRO A 261 13.56 5.60 -7.18
CA PRO A 261 12.60 5.01 -8.12
C PRO A 261 13.14 4.77 -9.54
N VAL A 262 14.20 5.46 -9.97
CA VAL A 262 14.86 5.22 -11.26
C VAL A 262 15.80 4.01 -11.27
N ASP A 263 16.16 3.43 -10.11
CA ASP A 263 17.08 2.30 -10.07
C ASP A 263 16.43 0.96 -10.44
N TYR A 264 15.10 0.88 -10.37
CA TYR A 264 14.37 -0.33 -10.76
C TYR A 264 14.42 -0.55 -12.28
N LYS A 265 14.88 -1.74 -12.69
CA LYS A 265 15.00 -2.13 -14.10
C LYS A 265 13.85 -3.04 -14.50
N TYR A 266 12.97 -2.56 -15.36
CA TYR A 266 11.82 -3.33 -15.84
C TYR A 266 12.20 -4.45 -16.81
N GLN A 267 13.37 -4.36 -17.47
CA GLN A 267 13.84 -5.38 -18.42
C GLN A 267 14.10 -6.74 -17.76
N ASP A 268 14.39 -6.76 -16.47
CA ASP A 268 14.64 -8.00 -15.72
C ASP A 268 13.37 -8.80 -15.41
N VAL A 269 12.18 -8.27 -15.77
CA VAL A 269 10.86 -8.82 -15.39
C VAL A 269 10.01 -9.23 -16.59
N VAL A 270 10.38 -8.79 -17.79
CA VAL A 270 9.68 -9.12 -19.06
C VAL A 270 10.42 -10.27 -19.75
N CYS A 271 10.26 -11.47 -19.20
CA CYS A 271 10.61 -12.73 -19.87
C CYS A 271 9.42 -13.68 -19.82
#